data_d2666a1e34ba32b68a4c65fb861335c6
#
_entry.id   d2666a1e34ba32b68a4c65fb861335c6
#
_cell.length_a   1.000
_cell.length_b   1.000
_cell.length_c   1.000
_cell.angle_alpha   90.00
_cell.angle_beta   90.00
_cell.angle_gamma   90.00
#
_symmetry.space_group_name_H-M   'P 1'
#
loop_
_entity.id
_entity.type
_entity.pdbx_description
1 polymer ?
#
loop_
_entity_poly.entity_id
_entity_poly.type
_entity_poly.pdbx_seq_one_letter_code
_entity_poly.pdbx_strand_id
1 'polypeptide(L)'
;MTKEEIEQNITAQVNAAAQEFRDGFAFLQKYPHRVTVFGSARAVSESLHYKAAEELAARISAELKLVVLTGAGPGIMEAANKGARSVRAKGGAKTIGLSIGLPREQRINEYVDDSMCFNHFFARKTMLAFSDKAYVFFPGGFGTFDELFGILTLIQTHKIPRVPVILVGSDFWKPLAAFIRTHMFENHASIDKGDMRIYTLCDNTDQILDIIQKGPSSEWWIDAD
;
A
#
# COMPACT_ATOMS: atom_id res chain seq x y z
N MET A 1 21.50 -22.39 -25.34
CA MET A 1 21.75 -22.49 -23.87
C MET A 1 21.86 -23.94 -23.50
N THR A 2 22.95 -24.32 -22.87
CA THR A 2 23.14 -25.66 -22.32
C THR A 2 22.28 -25.83 -21.04
N LYS A 3 22.10 -27.05 -20.56
CA LYS A 3 21.37 -27.31 -19.31
C LYS A 3 22.06 -26.61 -18.12
N GLU A 4 23.39 -26.60 -18.11
CA GLU A 4 24.20 -25.97 -17.06
C GLU A 4 24.05 -24.44 -17.07
N GLU A 5 24.01 -23.81 -18.24
CA GLU A 5 23.74 -22.37 -18.38
C GLU A 5 22.33 -22.00 -17.89
N ILE A 6 21.33 -22.88 -18.11
CA ILE A 6 19.97 -22.68 -17.63
C ILE A 6 19.93 -22.76 -16.09
N GLU A 7 20.57 -23.78 -15.50
CA GLU A 7 20.62 -23.96 -14.04
C GLU A 7 21.33 -22.80 -13.35
N GLN A 8 22.43 -22.31 -13.91
CA GLN A 8 23.15 -21.14 -13.40
C GLN A 8 22.31 -19.88 -13.46
N ASN A 9 21.55 -19.67 -14.56
CA ASN A 9 20.69 -18.52 -14.73
C ASN A 9 19.52 -18.57 -13.72
N ILE A 10 18.89 -19.73 -13.53
CA ILE A 10 17.83 -19.89 -12.53
C ILE A 10 18.36 -19.58 -11.13
N THR A 11 19.53 -20.11 -10.77
CA THR A 11 20.16 -19.86 -9.48
C THR A 11 20.44 -18.36 -9.25
N ALA A 12 20.93 -17.67 -10.28
CA ALA A 12 21.19 -16.23 -10.22
C ALA A 12 19.89 -15.43 -9.99
N GLN A 13 18.81 -15.78 -10.71
CA GLN A 13 17.50 -15.11 -10.54
C GLN A 13 16.90 -15.34 -9.15
N VAL A 14 16.97 -16.57 -8.63
CA VAL A 14 16.50 -16.89 -7.27
C VAL A 14 17.27 -16.09 -6.22
N ASN A 15 18.61 -16.04 -6.34
CA ASN A 15 19.46 -15.30 -5.42
C ASN A 15 19.19 -13.79 -5.47
N ALA A 16 18.99 -13.23 -6.66
CA ALA A 16 18.64 -11.82 -6.83
C ALA A 16 17.31 -11.50 -6.15
N ALA A 17 16.28 -12.32 -6.37
CA ALA A 17 14.98 -12.15 -5.71
C ALA A 17 15.09 -12.26 -4.17
N ALA A 18 15.82 -13.26 -3.67
CA ALA A 18 16.04 -13.42 -2.23
C ALA A 18 16.80 -12.22 -1.61
N GLN A 19 17.71 -11.61 -2.37
CA GLN A 19 18.39 -10.40 -1.92
C GLN A 19 17.43 -9.21 -1.84
N GLU A 20 16.53 -9.01 -2.83
CA GLU A 20 15.52 -7.96 -2.78
C GLU A 20 14.58 -8.10 -1.57
N PHE A 21 14.24 -9.33 -1.16
CA PHE A 21 13.49 -9.54 0.08
C PHE A 21 14.27 -9.09 1.31
N ARG A 22 15.54 -9.50 1.45
CA ARG A 22 16.38 -9.08 2.58
C ARG A 22 16.52 -7.57 2.67
N ASP A 23 16.82 -6.93 1.53
CA ASP A 23 17.02 -5.49 1.46
C ASP A 23 15.70 -4.73 1.72
N GLY A 24 14.57 -5.25 1.21
CA GLY A 24 13.24 -4.69 1.42
C GLY A 24 12.84 -4.71 2.89
N PHE A 25 13.03 -5.83 3.59
CA PHE A 25 12.76 -5.90 5.03
C PHE A 25 13.70 -4.99 5.81
N ALA A 26 15.00 -4.96 5.51
CA ALA A 26 15.95 -4.06 6.15
C ALA A 26 15.62 -2.58 5.91
N PHE A 27 15.08 -2.24 4.73
CA PHE A 27 14.60 -0.90 4.44
C PHE A 27 13.38 -0.55 5.29
N LEU A 28 12.37 -1.43 5.33
CA LEU A 28 11.14 -1.20 6.08
C LEU A 28 11.36 -1.14 7.60
N GLN A 29 12.33 -1.86 8.15
CA GLN A 29 12.69 -1.80 9.58
C GLN A 29 13.12 -0.40 10.04
N LYS A 30 13.67 0.43 9.13
CA LYS A 30 14.04 1.83 9.43
C LYS A 30 12.82 2.73 9.64
N TYR A 31 11.64 2.29 9.23
CA TYR A 31 10.42 3.09 9.15
C TYR A 31 9.23 2.34 9.77
N PRO A 32 9.23 2.10 11.10
CA PRO A 32 8.09 1.50 11.78
C PRO A 32 6.86 2.41 11.71
N HIS A 33 5.68 1.84 11.97
CA HIS A 33 4.42 2.55 12.06
C HIS A 33 4.03 3.29 10.77
N ARG A 34 3.71 2.47 9.75
CA ARG A 34 3.39 2.93 8.39
C ARG A 34 1.92 2.80 8.05
N VAL A 35 1.45 3.74 7.24
CA VAL A 35 0.21 3.63 6.45
C VAL A 35 0.60 3.55 4.98
N THR A 36 0.14 2.50 4.29
CA THR A 36 0.38 2.37 2.85
C THR A 36 -0.79 2.98 2.07
N VAL A 37 -0.49 3.88 1.14
CA VAL A 37 -1.47 4.55 0.29
C VAL A 37 -1.34 4.08 -1.15
N PHE A 38 -2.46 3.61 -1.70
CA PHE A 38 -2.59 3.12 -3.08
C PHE A 38 -3.59 3.95 -3.88
N GLY A 39 -3.43 3.97 -5.19
CA GLY A 39 -4.37 4.62 -6.10
C GLY A 39 -3.81 4.80 -7.50
N SER A 40 -4.56 5.50 -8.35
CA SER A 40 -4.21 5.71 -9.75
C SER A 40 -2.92 6.52 -9.91
N ALA A 41 -1.98 6.00 -10.71
CA ALA A 41 -0.82 6.76 -11.18
C ALA A 41 -1.18 7.85 -12.22
N ARG A 42 -2.45 7.89 -12.68
CA ARG A 42 -2.94 8.83 -13.69
C ARG A 42 -3.83 9.94 -13.10
N ALA A 43 -3.97 9.99 -11.78
CA ALA A 43 -4.72 11.06 -11.14
C ALA A 43 -4.00 12.40 -11.35
N VAL A 44 -4.74 13.39 -11.86
CA VAL A 44 -4.20 14.74 -12.07
C VAL A 44 -4.33 15.58 -10.82
N SER A 45 -3.45 16.54 -10.63
CA SER A 45 -3.35 17.37 -9.42
C SER A 45 -4.62 18.14 -9.07
N GLU A 46 -5.45 18.46 -10.07
CA GLU A 46 -6.72 19.17 -9.89
C GLU A 46 -7.86 18.28 -9.43
N SER A 47 -7.72 16.96 -9.55
CA SER A 47 -8.78 16.01 -9.21
C SER A 47 -9.09 15.98 -7.72
N LEU A 48 -10.36 15.72 -7.38
CA LEU A 48 -10.80 15.59 -5.99
C LEU A 48 -10.01 14.52 -5.24
N HIS A 49 -9.75 13.37 -5.87
CA HIS A 49 -9.03 12.28 -5.23
C HIS A 49 -7.55 12.59 -4.97
N TYR A 50 -6.90 13.35 -5.87
CA TYR A 50 -5.53 13.80 -5.64
C TYR A 50 -5.46 14.74 -4.42
N LYS A 51 -6.35 15.74 -4.36
CA LYS A 51 -6.42 16.68 -3.24
C LYS A 51 -6.75 15.99 -1.92
N ALA A 52 -7.70 15.06 -1.95
CA ALA A 52 -8.06 14.26 -0.77
C ALA A 52 -6.89 13.37 -0.30
N ALA A 53 -6.13 12.77 -1.21
CA ALA A 53 -4.94 11.98 -0.87
C ALA A 53 -3.82 12.84 -0.27
N GLU A 54 -3.60 14.03 -0.84
CA GLU A 54 -2.63 15.02 -0.32
C GLU A 54 -3.01 15.46 1.10
N GLU A 55 -4.26 15.86 1.31
CA GLU A 55 -4.77 16.29 2.63
C GLU A 55 -4.69 15.17 3.67
N LEU A 56 -5.21 13.99 3.34
CA LEU A 56 -5.22 12.85 4.25
C LEU A 56 -3.79 12.46 4.68
N ALA A 57 -2.86 12.37 3.72
CA ALA A 57 -1.48 12.01 4.02
C ALA A 57 -0.75 13.08 4.85
N ALA A 58 -1.03 14.36 4.62
CA ALA A 58 -0.52 15.44 5.45
C ALA A 58 -0.98 15.27 6.91
N ARG A 59 -2.25 14.97 7.13
CA ARG A 59 -2.82 14.78 8.45
C ARG A 59 -2.33 13.49 9.13
N ILE A 60 -2.23 12.36 8.40
CA ILE A 60 -1.61 11.12 8.90
C ILE A 60 -0.20 11.41 9.43
N SER A 61 0.61 12.12 8.64
CA SER A 61 1.98 12.46 9.01
C SER A 61 2.06 13.46 10.17
N ALA A 62 1.22 14.49 10.19
CA ALA A 62 1.26 15.56 11.19
C ALA A 62 0.63 15.16 12.53
N GLU A 63 -0.55 14.52 12.50
CA GLU A 63 -1.37 14.26 13.68
C GLU A 63 -1.05 12.89 14.29
N LEU A 64 -0.97 11.84 13.46
CA LEU A 64 -0.73 10.48 13.94
C LEU A 64 0.76 10.13 14.02
N LYS A 65 1.66 10.94 13.43
CA LYS A 65 3.11 10.69 13.37
C LYS A 65 3.46 9.37 12.67
N LEU A 66 2.62 8.94 11.73
CA LEU A 66 2.82 7.70 10.99
C LEU A 66 3.53 7.97 9.66
N VAL A 67 4.42 7.07 9.29
CA VAL A 67 5.11 7.10 8.00
C VAL A 67 4.12 6.82 6.88
N VAL A 68 4.14 7.63 5.83
CA VAL A 68 3.34 7.40 4.62
C VAL A 68 4.18 6.62 3.62
N LEU A 69 3.74 5.42 3.29
CA LEU A 69 4.36 4.54 2.31
C LEU A 69 3.53 4.52 1.02
N THR A 70 4.21 4.63 -0.12
CA THR A 70 3.58 4.52 -1.45
C THR A 70 4.44 3.70 -2.42
N GLY A 71 3.92 3.50 -3.63
CA GLY A 71 4.71 2.96 -4.75
C GLY A 71 5.66 3.98 -5.41
N ALA A 72 5.83 5.17 -4.86
CA ALA A 72 6.72 6.24 -5.32
C ALA A 72 6.44 6.82 -6.72
N GLY A 73 5.37 6.41 -7.38
CA GLY A 73 5.01 6.89 -8.72
C GLY A 73 4.23 8.22 -8.70
N PRO A 74 3.72 8.66 -9.86
CA PRO A 74 2.88 9.86 -9.98
C PRO A 74 1.45 9.63 -9.46
N GLY A 75 0.60 10.63 -9.61
CA GLY A 75 -0.82 10.60 -9.30
C GLY A 75 -1.09 10.50 -7.80
N ILE A 76 -1.91 9.55 -7.36
CA ILE A 76 -2.27 9.40 -5.93
C ILE A 76 -1.04 9.15 -5.05
N MET A 77 -0.06 8.40 -5.54
CA MET A 77 1.19 8.15 -4.81
C MET A 77 1.96 9.46 -4.57
N GLU A 78 2.08 10.27 -5.61
CA GLU A 78 2.68 11.60 -5.54
C GLU A 78 1.90 12.52 -4.59
N ALA A 79 0.58 12.55 -4.70
CA ALA A 79 -0.29 13.34 -3.82
C ALA A 79 -0.05 13.01 -2.34
N ALA A 80 -0.03 11.71 -2.01
CA ALA A 80 0.21 11.25 -0.65
C ALA A 80 1.62 11.61 -0.15
N ASN A 81 2.65 11.39 -0.98
CA ASN A 81 4.02 11.78 -0.60
C ASN A 81 4.14 13.30 -0.43
N LYS A 82 3.55 14.10 -1.33
CA LYS A 82 3.53 15.56 -1.27
C LYS A 82 2.86 16.07 0.00
N GLY A 83 1.69 15.54 0.34
CA GLY A 83 0.98 15.89 1.55
C GLY A 83 1.80 15.59 2.81
N ALA A 84 2.33 14.39 2.96
CA ALA A 84 3.18 14.02 4.08
C ALA A 84 4.46 14.88 4.16
N ARG A 85 5.08 15.17 3.02
CA ARG A 85 6.28 16.02 2.94
C ARG A 85 6.01 17.47 3.36
N SER A 86 4.84 18.02 3.03
CA SER A 86 4.47 19.42 3.30
C SER A 86 4.50 19.79 4.78
N VAL A 87 4.29 18.82 5.66
CA VAL A 87 4.25 18.99 7.13
C VAL A 87 5.55 18.58 7.82
N ARG A 88 6.55 18.11 7.07
CA ARG A 88 7.81 17.59 7.58
C ARG A 88 8.57 18.59 8.46
N ALA A 89 8.69 19.84 8.03
CA ALA A 89 9.36 20.91 8.77
C ALA A 89 8.63 21.28 10.09
N LYS A 90 7.36 20.92 10.23
CA LYS A 90 6.53 21.10 11.42
C LYS A 90 6.49 19.85 12.31
N GLY A 91 7.44 18.92 12.16
CA GLY A 91 7.51 17.69 12.95
C GLY A 91 6.60 16.55 12.44
N GLY A 92 6.18 16.59 11.19
CA GLY A 92 5.51 15.46 10.53
C GLY A 92 6.44 14.26 10.36
N ALA A 93 5.87 13.06 10.25
CA ALA A 93 6.61 11.83 9.97
C ALA A 93 7.22 11.82 8.56
N LYS A 94 8.12 10.90 8.29
CA LYS A 94 8.70 10.70 6.94
C LYS A 94 7.68 10.15 5.95
N THR A 95 7.99 10.32 4.67
CA THR A 95 7.28 9.67 3.58
C THR A 95 8.27 8.89 2.73
N ILE A 96 7.94 7.64 2.41
CA ILE A 96 8.84 6.70 1.76
C ILE A 96 8.18 6.04 0.56
N GLY A 97 8.99 5.47 -0.32
CA GLY A 97 8.50 4.86 -1.54
C GLY A 97 9.16 3.54 -1.90
N LEU A 98 8.36 2.59 -2.39
CA LEU A 98 8.84 1.34 -2.97
C LEU A 98 8.53 1.33 -4.47
N SER A 99 9.52 1.70 -5.29
CA SER A 99 9.38 1.76 -6.74
C SER A 99 9.63 0.39 -7.40
N ILE A 100 9.27 0.27 -8.66
CA ILE A 100 9.56 -0.90 -9.50
C ILE A 100 10.30 -0.44 -10.76
N GLY A 101 11.36 -1.14 -11.12
CA GLY A 101 12.03 -0.93 -12.39
C GLY A 101 11.11 -1.33 -13.55
N LEU A 102 10.71 -0.36 -14.36
CA LEU A 102 9.90 -0.58 -15.55
C LEU A 102 10.72 -0.26 -16.80
N PRO A 103 10.48 -0.94 -17.95
CA PRO A 103 11.18 -0.67 -19.21
C PRO A 103 11.03 0.76 -19.75
N ARG A 104 9.94 1.43 -19.35
CA ARG A 104 9.75 2.88 -19.55
C ARG A 104 9.81 3.51 -18.18
N GLU A 105 10.86 4.29 -17.93
CA GLU A 105 11.15 4.91 -16.63
C GLU A 105 9.94 5.63 -16.06
N GLN A 106 9.38 5.08 -14.99
CA GLN A 106 8.51 5.80 -14.09
C GLN A 106 9.41 6.51 -13.09
N ARG A 107 9.55 7.83 -13.20
CA ARG A 107 10.35 8.62 -12.25
C ARG A 107 9.74 8.51 -10.87
N ILE A 108 10.59 8.31 -9.86
CA ILE A 108 10.21 8.49 -8.46
C ILE A 108 9.79 9.94 -8.29
N ASN A 109 8.63 10.18 -7.66
CA ASN A 109 8.17 11.53 -7.41
C ASN A 109 9.10 12.26 -6.42
N GLU A 110 9.23 13.57 -6.58
CA GLU A 110 10.20 14.40 -5.83
C GLU A 110 9.91 14.55 -4.33
N TYR A 111 8.74 14.10 -3.87
CA TYR A 111 8.29 14.31 -2.49
C TYR A 111 8.69 13.16 -1.55
N VAL A 112 9.27 12.09 -2.06
CA VAL A 112 9.72 10.94 -1.28
C VAL A 112 10.99 11.30 -0.48
N ASP A 113 11.03 11.03 0.83
CA ASP A 113 12.21 11.25 1.69
C ASP A 113 13.27 10.16 1.51
N ASP A 114 12.84 8.91 1.30
CA ASP A 114 13.70 7.74 1.08
C ASP A 114 12.95 6.70 0.24
N SER A 115 13.67 5.95 -0.58
CA SER A 115 13.05 4.98 -1.48
C SER A 115 13.93 3.77 -1.74
N MET A 116 13.27 2.66 -2.07
CA MET A 116 13.92 1.46 -2.58
C MET A 116 13.28 1.05 -3.91
N CYS A 117 14.11 0.66 -4.88
CA CYS A 117 13.67 0.17 -6.18
C CYS A 117 13.80 -1.36 -6.25
N PHE A 118 12.75 -2.01 -6.73
CA PHE A 118 12.69 -3.45 -6.94
C PHE A 118 12.70 -3.78 -8.43
N ASN A 119 13.26 -4.92 -8.79
CA ASN A 119 13.17 -5.49 -10.14
C ASN A 119 12.05 -6.55 -10.23
N HIS A 120 11.70 -7.18 -9.11
CA HIS A 120 10.69 -8.23 -9.06
C HIS A 120 9.38 -7.72 -8.46
N PHE A 121 8.28 -7.79 -9.22
CA PHE A 121 6.95 -7.37 -8.77
C PHE A 121 6.50 -8.07 -7.47
N PHE A 122 6.76 -9.38 -7.35
CA PHE A 122 6.35 -10.14 -6.16
C PHE A 122 7.10 -9.72 -4.90
N ALA A 123 8.38 -9.37 -4.99
CA ALA A 123 9.14 -8.86 -3.86
C ALA A 123 8.58 -7.50 -3.40
N ARG A 124 8.40 -6.56 -4.34
CA ARG A 124 7.79 -5.26 -4.06
C ARG A 124 6.39 -5.37 -3.48
N LYS A 125 5.53 -6.20 -4.09
CA LYS A 125 4.15 -6.44 -3.62
C LYS A 125 4.13 -6.93 -2.18
N THR A 126 5.01 -7.87 -1.85
CA THR A 126 5.15 -8.35 -0.47
C THR A 126 5.51 -7.22 0.47
N MET A 127 6.52 -6.39 0.14
CA MET A 127 6.92 -5.27 0.99
C MET A 127 5.82 -4.21 1.17
N LEU A 128 5.04 -3.91 0.12
CA LEU A 128 3.88 -3.00 0.21
C LEU A 128 2.77 -3.55 1.12
N ALA A 129 2.65 -4.88 1.22
CA ALA A 129 1.70 -5.54 2.10
C ALA A 129 2.15 -5.58 3.58
N PHE A 130 3.38 -5.16 3.91
CA PHE A 130 3.87 -5.08 5.28
C PHE A 130 3.61 -3.70 5.93
N SER A 131 2.39 -3.19 5.84
CA SER A 131 1.96 -2.03 6.63
C SER A 131 1.42 -2.49 7.98
N ASP A 132 1.82 -1.79 9.03
CA ASP A 132 1.47 -2.17 10.40
C ASP A 132 0.33 -1.35 11.01
N LYS A 133 -0.14 -0.30 10.30
CA LYS A 133 -1.20 0.58 10.81
C LYS A 133 -2.45 0.59 9.95
N ALA A 134 -2.34 0.75 8.65
CA ALA A 134 -3.49 0.72 7.75
C ALA A 134 -3.07 0.65 6.28
N TYR A 135 -4.03 0.28 5.45
CA TYR A 135 -3.99 0.40 4.00
C TYR A 135 -5.09 1.35 3.55
N VAL A 136 -4.74 2.35 2.75
CA VAL A 136 -5.70 3.33 2.19
C VAL A 136 -5.70 3.22 0.68
N PHE A 137 -6.86 3.00 0.10
CA PHE A 137 -7.06 2.83 -1.34
C PHE A 137 -7.92 3.95 -1.90
N PHE A 138 -7.35 4.75 -2.77
CA PHE A 138 -8.05 5.68 -3.63
C PHE A 138 -8.41 5.01 -4.97
N PRO A 139 -9.34 5.57 -5.77
CA PRO A 139 -9.67 5.07 -7.09
C PRO A 139 -8.44 4.82 -7.95
N GLY A 140 -8.43 3.68 -8.67
CA GLY A 140 -7.29 3.31 -9.49
C GLY A 140 -7.58 2.21 -10.50
N GLY A 141 -6.57 1.80 -11.22
CA GLY A 141 -6.64 0.76 -12.24
C GLY A 141 -6.28 -0.64 -11.73
N PHE A 142 -5.90 -1.53 -12.67
CA PHE A 142 -5.58 -2.92 -12.36
C PHE A 142 -4.52 -3.09 -11.27
N GLY A 143 -3.46 -2.28 -11.25
CA GLY A 143 -2.44 -2.35 -10.20
C GLY A 143 -2.99 -2.02 -8.82
N THR A 144 -3.93 -1.07 -8.71
CA THR A 144 -4.61 -0.76 -7.44
C THR A 144 -5.50 -1.91 -7.00
N PHE A 145 -6.23 -2.54 -7.92
CA PHE A 145 -7.07 -3.71 -7.64
C PHE A 145 -6.24 -4.95 -7.28
N ASP A 146 -5.11 -5.17 -7.96
CA ASP A 146 -4.19 -6.26 -7.65
C ASP A 146 -3.67 -6.17 -6.21
N GLU A 147 -3.27 -4.98 -5.76
CA GLU A 147 -2.85 -4.77 -4.37
C GLU A 147 -4.02 -4.90 -3.39
N LEU A 148 -5.20 -4.36 -3.72
CA LEU A 148 -6.39 -4.47 -2.87
C LEU A 148 -6.76 -5.94 -2.64
N PHE A 149 -6.99 -6.70 -3.70
CA PHE A 149 -7.38 -8.11 -3.56
C PHE A 149 -6.28 -8.97 -2.96
N GLY A 150 -5.01 -8.67 -3.24
CA GLY A 150 -3.88 -9.32 -2.58
C GLY A 150 -3.91 -9.13 -1.07
N ILE A 151 -4.08 -7.90 -0.59
CA ILE A 151 -4.16 -7.59 0.84
C ILE A 151 -5.42 -8.20 1.48
N LEU A 152 -6.59 -8.10 0.82
CA LEU A 152 -7.82 -8.72 1.32
C LEU A 152 -7.65 -10.24 1.48
N THR A 153 -7.03 -10.91 0.50
CA THR A 153 -6.76 -12.36 0.55
C THR A 153 -5.78 -12.72 1.67
N LEU A 154 -4.71 -11.94 1.85
CA LEU A 154 -3.73 -12.18 2.91
C LEU A 154 -4.35 -12.02 4.31
N ILE A 155 -5.23 -11.02 4.50
CA ILE A 155 -5.96 -10.83 5.76
C ILE A 155 -6.98 -11.94 5.97
N GLN A 156 -7.78 -12.28 4.95
CA GLN A 156 -8.78 -13.36 4.99
C GLN A 156 -8.15 -14.69 5.39
N THR A 157 -6.99 -15.00 4.82
CA THR A 157 -6.27 -16.26 5.06
C THR A 157 -5.34 -16.22 6.27
N HIS A 158 -5.38 -15.14 7.06
CA HIS A 158 -4.52 -14.93 8.23
C HIS A 158 -3.01 -15.02 7.96
N LYS A 159 -2.60 -14.64 6.73
CA LYS A 159 -1.17 -14.56 6.37
C LYS A 159 -0.53 -13.24 6.76
N ILE A 160 -1.36 -12.21 6.95
CA ILE A 160 -0.97 -10.93 7.54
C ILE A 160 -1.97 -10.55 8.64
N PRO A 161 -1.56 -9.77 9.64
CA PRO A 161 -2.46 -9.26 10.67
C PRO A 161 -3.58 -8.41 10.08
N ARG A 162 -4.72 -8.41 10.75
CA ARG A 162 -5.85 -7.59 10.37
C ARG A 162 -5.64 -6.16 10.84
N VAL A 163 -5.22 -5.28 9.96
CA VAL A 163 -5.21 -3.84 10.15
C VAL A 163 -6.30 -3.20 9.28
N PRO A 164 -6.72 -1.94 9.54
CA PRO A 164 -7.73 -1.25 8.74
C PRO A 164 -7.38 -1.22 7.24
N VAL A 165 -8.33 -1.61 6.40
CA VAL A 165 -8.30 -1.42 4.95
C VAL A 165 -9.40 -0.42 4.60
N ILE A 166 -9.04 0.76 4.15
CA ILE A 166 -9.94 1.90 3.96
C ILE A 166 -10.02 2.24 2.47
N LEU A 167 -11.23 2.24 1.93
CA LEU A 167 -11.53 2.59 0.54
C LEU A 167 -12.08 4.01 0.50
N VAL A 168 -11.32 4.95 -0.05
CA VAL A 168 -11.67 6.37 -0.19
C VAL A 168 -12.15 6.66 -1.60
N GLY A 169 -13.25 7.38 -1.75
CA GLY A 169 -13.94 7.59 -3.02
C GLY A 169 -15.10 6.63 -3.18
N SER A 170 -16.09 6.77 -2.31
CA SER A 170 -17.26 5.86 -2.22
C SER A 170 -18.02 5.71 -3.53
N ASP A 171 -18.06 6.74 -4.36
CA ASP A 171 -18.68 6.71 -5.70
C ASP A 171 -18.02 5.66 -6.60
N PHE A 172 -16.71 5.53 -6.53
CA PHE A 172 -15.94 4.52 -7.28
C PHE A 172 -16.05 3.13 -6.65
N TRP A 173 -16.00 3.01 -5.32
CA TRP A 173 -15.90 1.71 -4.64
C TRP A 173 -17.24 1.04 -4.36
N LYS A 174 -18.36 1.77 -4.28
CA LYS A 174 -19.70 1.20 -4.04
C LYS A 174 -20.11 0.11 -5.03
N PRO A 175 -19.89 0.25 -6.35
CA PRO A 175 -20.18 -0.83 -7.31
C PRO A 175 -19.39 -2.12 -7.03
N LEU A 176 -18.12 -2.00 -6.65
CA LEU A 176 -17.31 -3.16 -6.27
C LEU A 176 -17.82 -3.80 -4.99
N ALA A 177 -18.13 -3.01 -3.97
CA ALA A 177 -18.69 -3.52 -2.71
C ALA A 177 -20.04 -4.23 -2.93
N ALA A 178 -20.86 -3.70 -3.83
CA ALA A 178 -22.13 -4.35 -4.24
C ALA A 178 -21.86 -5.67 -4.97
N PHE A 179 -20.89 -5.71 -5.89
CA PHE A 179 -20.49 -6.93 -6.58
C PHE A 179 -20.00 -8.00 -5.59
N ILE A 180 -19.12 -7.63 -4.66
CA ILE A 180 -18.60 -8.55 -3.63
C ILE A 180 -19.75 -9.12 -2.81
N ARG A 181 -20.69 -8.27 -2.35
CA ARG A 181 -21.85 -8.69 -1.58
C ARG A 181 -22.75 -9.64 -2.38
N THR A 182 -23.22 -9.19 -3.54
CA THR A 182 -24.25 -9.92 -4.29
C THR A 182 -23.68 -11.16 -4.96
N HIS A 183 -22.53 -11.05 -5.63
CA HIS A 183 -22.01 -12.17 -6.41
C HIS A 183 -21.09 -13.08 -5.61
N MET A 184 -20.12 -12.53 -4.86
CA MET A 184 -19.16 -13.38 -4.15
C MET A 184 -19.76 -13.99 -2.88
N PHE A 185 -20.57 -13.23 -2.11
CA PHE A 185 -21.15 -13.73 -0.86
C PHE A 185 -22.51 -14.37 -1.07
N GLU A 186 -23.56 -13.61 -1.55
CA GLU A 186 -24.94 -14.07 -1.56
C GLU A 186 -25.20 -15.17 -2.62
N ASN A 187 -24.72 -14.99 -3.86
CA ASN A 187 -25.02 -15.89 -4.95
C ASN A 187 -24.11 -17.11 -5.04
N HIS A 188 -22.82 -16.92 -4.74
CA HIS A 188 -21.83 -17.98 -4.96
C HIS A 188 -21.17 -18.53 -3.68
N ALA A 189 -21.42 -17.90 -2.52
CA ALA A 189 -20.80 -18.27 -1.24
C ALA A 189 -19.27 -18.50 -1.34
N SER A 190 -18.60 -17.66 -2.15
CA SER A 190 -17.15 -17.74 -2.38
C SER A 190 -16.33 -17.07 -1.27
N ILE A 191 -17.01 -16.32 -0.40
CA ILE A 191 -16.45 -15.67 0.78
C ILE A 191 -17.45 -15.74 1.93
N ASP A 192 -16.96 -15.59 3.15
CA ASP A 192 -17.79 -15.59 4.35
C ASP A 192 -18.33 -14.18 4.71
N LYS A 193 -19.38 -14.14 5.53
CA LYS A 193 -19.94 -12.88 6.05
C LYS A 193 -18.90 -12.03 6.79
N GLY A 194 -17.91 -12.66 7.40
CA GLY A 194 -16.80 -12.02 8.09
C GLY A 194 -15.90 -11.23 7.14
N ASP A 195 -15.70 -11.76 5.94
CA ASP A 195 -14.77 -11.19 4.94
C ASP A 195 -15.25 -9.83 4.41
N MET A 196 -16.56 -9.63 4.31
CA MET A 196 -17.13 -8.33 3.92
C MET A 196 -16.81 -7.20 4.90
N ARG A 197 -16.30 -7.51 6.08
CA ARG A 197 -15.89 -6.54 7.11
C ARG A 197 -14.37 -6.30 7.14
N ILE A 198 -13.61 -6.88 6.20
CA ILE A 198 -12.16 -6.67 6.11
C ILE A 198 -11.86 -5.22 5.68
N TYR A 199 -12.72 -4.63 4.85
CA TYR A 199 -12.56 -3.26 4.37
C TYR A 199 -13.71 -2.35 4.81
N THR A 200 -13.45 -1.05 4.80
CA THR A 200 -14.42 0.02 5.14
C THR A 200 -14.40 1.09 4.07
N LEU A 201 -15.59 1.49 3.57
CA LEU A 201 -15.74 2.67 2.71
C LEU A 201 -15.85 3.90 3.60
N CYS A 202 -14.97 4.87 3.41
CA CYS A 202 -14.99 6.11 4.20
C CYS A 202 -14.35 7.26 3.41
N ASP A 203 -15.09 8.38 3.26
CA ASP A 203 -14.63 9.57 2.56
C ASP A 203 -14.29 10.72 3.53
N ASN A 204 -14.70 10.61 4.78
CA ASN A 204 -14.47 11.65 5.77
C ASN A 204 -13.08 11.49 6.40
N THR A 205 -12.22 12.48 6.21
CA THR A 205 -10.83 12.47 6.69
C THR A 205 -10.73 12.27 8.20
N ASP A 206 -11.59 12.91 9.01
CA ASP A 206 -11.56 12.77 10.48
C ASP A 206 -11.88 11.33 10.90
N GLN A 207 -12.88 10.73 10.26
CA GLN A 207 -13.25 9.33 10.52
C GLN A 207 -12.13 8.37 10.08
N ILE A 208 -11.46 8.64 8.97
CA ILE A 208 -10.33 7.83 8.51
C ILE A 208 -9.20 7.87 9.53
N LEU A 209 -8.84 9.05 10.04
CA LEU A 209 -7.82 9.18 11.08
C LEU A 209 -8.20 8.44 12.35
N ASP A 210 -9.45 8.54 12.79
CA ASP A 210 -9.97 7.82 13.96
C ASP A 210 -9.89 6.28 13.76
N ILE A 211 -10.26 5.78 12.59
CA ILE A 211 -10.14 4.36 12.23
C ILE A 211 -8.67 3.89 12.30
N ILE A 212 -7.73 4.68 11.74
CA ILE A 212 -6.30 4.35 11.77
C ILE A 212 -5.76 4.37 13.20
N GLN A 213 -6.13 5.37 13.99
CA GLN A 213 -5.63 5.56 15.36
C GLN A 213 -6.14 4.46 16.31
N LYS A 214 -7.42 4.08 16.21
CA LYS A 214 -8.08 3.07 17.07
C LYS A 214 -7.92 1.65 16.53
N GLY A 215 -7.53 1.51 15.27
CA GLY A 215 -7.34 0.20 14.64
C GLY A 215 -6.22 -0.59 15.30
N PRO A 216 -6.28 -1.92 15.22
CA PRO A 216 -5.18 -2.76 15.68
C PRO A 216 -3.90 -2.42 14.91
N SER A 217 -2.77 -2.45 15.59
CA SER A 217 -1.46 -2.44 14.94
C SER A 217 -0.94 -3.87 14.80
N SER A 218 -0.26 -4.14 13.70
CA SER A 218 0.44 -5.40 13.56
C SER A 218 1.78 -5.33 14.28
N GLU A 219 2.07 -6.32 15.12
CA GLU A 219 3.32 -6.43 15.86
C GLU A 219 4.37 -7.25 15.07
N TRP A 220 4.42 -7.09 13.76
CA TRP A 220 5.31 -7.85 12.88
C TRP A 220 6.79 -7.86 13.28
N TRP A 221 7.20 -6.89 14.09
CA TRP A 221 8.59 -6.61 14.38
C TRP A 221 8.94 -6.75 15.86
N ILE A 222 7.99 -7.15 16.73
CA ILE A 222 8.19 -7.08 18.20
C ILE A 222 8.73 -8.39 18.76
N ASP A 223 8.54 -9.53 18.12
CA ASP A 223 8.99 -10.82 18.65
C ASP A 223 10.03 -11.48 17.75
N ALA A 224 11.23 -10.94 17.75
CA ALA A 224 12.45 -11.61 17.36
C ALA A 224 13.50 -11.42 18.46
N ASP A 225 13.12 -11.87 19.68
CA ASP A 225 14.07 -12.16 20.74
C ASP A 225 14.40 -13.66 20.78
#